data_34f135c124d4067e09457ee92df8878c
#
_entry.id   34f135c124d4067e09457ee92df8878c
#
_cell.length_a   1.000
_cell.length_b   1.000
_cell.length_c   1.000
_cell.angle_alpha   90.00
_cell.angle_beta   90.00
_cell.angle_gamma   90.00
#
_symmetry.space_group_name_H-M   'P 1'
#
loop_
_entity.id
_entity.type
_entity.pdbx_description
1 polymer ?
#
loop_
_entity_poly.entity_id
_entity_poly.type
_entity_poly.pdbx_seq_one_letter_code
_entity_poly.pdbx_strand_id
1 'polypeptide(L)' 'MQAYSQDLRERVLRALTRGDRPTEIARRFEVSRVWVYQVRERERETGVRSSF' A
#
# COMPACT_ATOMS: atom_id res chain seq x y z
N MET A 1 0.76 -7.98 -15.89
CA MET A 1 2.09 -7.47 -15.78
C MET A 1 2.25 -6.54 -14.59
N GLN A 2 3.32 -6.68 -13.89
CA GLN A 2 3.58 -5.92 -12.69
C GLN A 2 4.17 -4.56 -13.05
N ALA A 3 3.52 -3.51 -12.65
CA ALA A 3 4.02 -2.16 -12.93
C ALA A 3 5.03 -1.71 -11.89
N TYR A 4 4.92 -2.23 -10.69
CA TYR A 4 5.77 -1.79 -9.58
C TYR A 4 6.46 -2.99 -8.95
N SER A 5 7.65 -2.76 -8.42
CA SER A 5 8.42 -3.83 -7.81
C SER A 5 7.85 -4.19 -6.45
N GLN A 6 8.20 -5.37 -5.99
CA GLN A 6 7.76 -5.83 -4.69
C GLN A 6 8.38 -4.99 -3.57
N ASP A 7 9.60 -4.55 -3.78
CA ASP A 7 10.28 -3.71 -2.82
C ASP A 7 9.50 -2.41 -2.60
N LEU A 8 9.05 -1.83 -3.70
CA LEU A 8 8.26 -0.61 -3.61
C LEU A 8 6.95 -0.86 -2.89
N ARG A 9 6.34 -1.99 -3.17
CA ARG A 9 5.09 -2.35 -2.53
C ARG A 9 5.26 -2.45 -1.02
N GLU A 10 6.35 -3.03 -0.58
CA GLU A 10 6.59 -3.17 0.85
C GLU A 10 6.79 -1.81 1.50
N ARG A 11 7.43 -0.91 0.80
CA ARG A 11 7.61 0.45 1.33
C ARG A 11 6.29 1.17 1.47
N VAL A 12 5.42 0.98 0.49
CA VAL A 12 4.09 1.58 0.54
C VAL A 12 3.30 0.99 1.70
N LEU A 13 3.38 -0.32 1.89
CA LEU A 13 2.69 -0.97 2.99
C LEU A 13 3.17 -0.44 4.33
N ARG A 14 4.46 -0.24 4.43
CA ARG A 14 5.05 0.27 5.66
C ARG A 14 4.53 1.68 5.94
N ALA A 15 4.44 2.50 4.90
CA ALA A 15 3.93 3.85 5.06
C ALA A 15 2.46 3.83 5.46
N LEU A 16 1.69 2.92 4.89
CA LEU A 16 0.28 2.80 5.25
C LEU A 16 0.13 2.38 6.70
N THR A 17 0.95 1.45 7.13
CA THR A 17 0.91 0.98 8.50
C THR A 17 1.25 2.10 9.47
N ARG A 18 2.14 2.98 9.05
CA ARG A 18 2.55 4.10 9.88
C ARG A 18 1.43 5.13 10.00
N GLY A 19 0.48 5.12 9.08
CA GLY A 19 -0.63 6.04 9.13
C GLY A 19 -0.62 7.10 8.05
N ASP A 20 0.29 6.98 7.10
CA ASP A 20 0.33 7.92 5.99
C ASP A 20 -0.90 7.75 5.11
N ARG A 21 -1.33 8.84 4.51
CA ARG A 21 -2.49 8.80 3.65
C ARG A 21 -2.11 8.26 2.27
N PRO A 22 -3.00 7.47 1.66
CA PRO A 22 -2.71 6.92 0.34
C PRO A 22 -2.37 7.99 -0.69
N THR A 23 -3.05 9.13 -0.62
CA THR A 23 -2.81 10.21 -1.56
C THR A 23 -1.37 10.73 -1.44
N GLU A 24 -0.90 10.88 -0.22
CA GLU A 24 0.44 11.36 0.02
C GLU A 24 1.48 10.32 -0.34
N ILE A 25 1.17 9.07 -0.10
CA ILE A 25 2.07 7.98 -0.46
C ILE A 25 2.23 7.93 -1.96
N ALA A 26 1.12 8.04 -2.69
CA ALA A 26 1.17 8.00 -4.14
C ALA A 26 2.04 9.14 -4.67
N ARG A 27 1.93 10.29 -4.04
CA ARG A 27 2.68 11.46 -4.45
C ARG A 27 4.16 11.29 -4.16
N ARG A 28 4.46 10.81 -2.97
CA ARG A 28 5.84 10.66 -2.53
C ARG A 28 6.59 9.63 -3.36
N PHE A 29 5.94 8.51 -3.63
CA PHE A 29 6.58 7.44 -4.38
C PHE A 29 6.32 7.54 -5.88
N GLU A 30 5.53 8.54 -6.29
CA GLU A 30 5.23 8.75 -7.71
C GLU A 30 4.59 7.52 -8.32
N VAL A 31 3.59 7.00 -7.63
CA VAL A 31 2.85 5.84 -8.11
C VAL A 31 1.38 6.21 -8.21
N SER A 32 0.60 5.31 -8.82
CA SER A 32 -0.82 5.53 -9.00
C SER A 32 -1.56 5.47 -7.66
N ARG A 33 -2.46 6.41 -7.44
CA ARG A 33 -3.30 6.38 -6.26
C ARG A 33 -4.15 5.13 -6.24
N VAL A 34 -4.65 4.74 -7.39
CA VAL A 34 -5.47 3.54 -7.48
C VAL A 34 -4.69 2.33 -7.00
N TRP A 35 -3.43 2.24 -7.42
CA TRP A 35 -2.60 1.14 -6.99
C TRP A 35 -2.38 1.15 -5.48
N VAL A 36 -2.18 2.32 -4.91
CA VAL A 36 -1.98 2.42 -3.47
C VAL A 36 -3.23 1.96 -2.72
N TYR A 37 -4.39 2.34 -3.22
CA TYR A 37 -5.63 1.90 -2.61
C TYR A 37 -5.79 0.39 -2.71
N GLN A 38 -5.39 -0.19 -3.83
CA GLN A 38 -5.47 -1.62 -4.01
C GLN A 38 -4.55 -2.34 -3.04
N VAL A 39 -3.35 -1.82 -2.85
CA VAL A 39 -2.41 -2.40 -1.91
C VAL A 39 -3.00 -2.34 -0.50
N ARG A 40 -3.61 -1.23 -0.17
CA ARG A 40 -4.22 -1.05 1.14
C ARG A 40 -5.35 -2.04 1.36
N GLU A 41 -6.17 -2.25 0.34
CA GLU A 41 -7.28 -3.17 0.45
C GLU A 41 -6.80 -4.59 0.69
N ARG A 42 -5.76 -4.98 -0.02
CA ARG A 42 -5.21 -6.31 0.15
C ARG A 42 -4.65 -6.50 1.55
N GLU A 43 -3.95 -5.49 2.02
CA GLU A 43 -3.38 -5.55 3.35
C GLU A 43 -4.48 -5.66 4.39
N ARG A 44 -5.57 -4.94 4.17
CA ARG A 44 -6.67 -4.96 5.10
C ARG A 44 -7.31 -6.35 5.17
N GLU A 45 -7.49 -6.98 4.04
CA GLU A 45 -8.08 -8.30 4.00
C GLU A 45 -7.21 -9.31 4.73
N THR A 46 -5.90 -9.22 4.51
CA THR A 46 -4.98 -10.13 5.15
C THR A 46 -4.90 -9.85 6.63
N GLY A 47 -4.87 -8.58 7.00
CA GLY A 47 -4.73 -8.20 8.39
C GLY A 47 -5.91 -8.57 9.25
N VAL A 48 -7.09 -8.55 8.67
CA VAL A 48 -8.31 -8.87 9.41
C VAL A 48 -8.22 -10.26 9.99
N ARG A 49 -7.73 -11.19 9.21
CA ARG A 49 -7.65 -12.57 9.67
C ARG A 49 -6.68 -12.73 10.81
N SER A 50 -5.58 -12.04 10.74
CA SER A 50 -4.58 -12.18 11.79
C SER A 50 -5.01 -11.50 13.09
N SER A 51 -6.04 -10.70 13.03
CA SER A 51 -6.55 -10.05 14.23
C SER A 51 -7.20 -11.04 15.17
N PHE A 52 -7.57 -12.16 14.66
CA PHE A 52 -8.23 -13.14 15.48
C PHE A 52 -7.29 -14.25 15.89
#